data_6b8f2fb9052bfbdb617222800093cf82
#
_entry.id   6b8f2fb9052bfbdb617222800093cf82
#
_cell.length_a   1.000
_cell.length_b   1.000
_cell.length_c   1.000
_cell.angle_alpha   90.00
_cell.angle_beta   90.00
_cell.angle_gamma   90.00
#
_symmetry.space_group_name_H-M   'P 1'
#
loop_
_entity.id
_entity.type
_entity.pdbx_description
1 polymer ?
#
loop_
_entity_poly.entity_id
_entity_poly.type
_entity_poly.pdbx_seq_one_letter_code
_entity_poly.pdbx_strand_id
1 'polypeptide(L)'
;MKKLPVWLLGGMAAASSVSAMEQFLDPKDGMFDASKWVLDNAVGFMPVPIIITDPAVGAGGGAALLFFHESEKRKQLREENPDEVVGLPPSVTAVAAAATENGSWLTGAFHFGSWQEDTWRYQGGLFYGSFNLKYYEGDIPFDFNIDGLYFMQDIDYRIAGSDWFVGAKYSILSSQSTFDIGNIIPGIPPIDYDMNDAGVELKVTYDSRDTIFTPNDGLKAKLSVDFHNSAFGGDVDYQKGRFQTNYFAPLANDFVLGLRGDYQTVSNDAPYYARPFISMRGIPAMRYQGDDMALVEVEARYDLTPRWSLIGFTGTGKAFDEGDSFSDARYQNVVGGGFRYLVARQLNMRAGVDVAKGPEEWAYYITVGHAWQL
;
A
#
# COMPACT_ATOMS: atom_id res chain seq x y z
N MET A 1 -2.50 -40.76 49.23
CA MET A 1 -2.49 -40.07 47.94
C MET A 1 -3.87 -39.46 47.70
N LYS A 2 -4.01 -38.14 47.95
CA LYS A 2 -5.26 -37.42 47.76
C LYS A 2 -5.29 -36.93 46.33
N LYS A 3 -6.30 -37.36 45.54
CA LYS A 3 -6.54 -36.88 44.17
C LYS A 3 -7.05 -35.43 44.24
N LEU A 4 -6.32 -34.48 43.67
CA LEU A 4 -6.79 -33.13 43.44
C LEU A 4 -7.90 -33.16 42.37
N PRO A 5 -8.97 -32.37 42.50
CA PRO A 5 -10.06 -32.39 41.57
C PRO A 5 -9.67 -31.65 40.26
N VAL A 6 -9.87 -32.34 39.14
CA VAL A 6 -9.60 -31.87 37.75
C VAL A 6 -10.39 -30.63 37.33
N TRP A 7 -11.38 -30.21 38.14
CA TRP A 7 -12.25 -29.07 37.88
C TRP A 7 -11.62 -27.68 38.02
N LEU A 8 -10.47 -27.57 38.70
CA LEU A 8 -9.79 -26.28 38.87
C LEU A 8 -8.96 -25.82 37.64
N LEU A 9 -8.56 -26.76 36.79
CA LEU A 9 -7.81 -26.45 35.56
C LEU A 9 -8.73 -25.96 34.39
N GLY A 10 -9.98 -26.41 34.36
CA GLY A 10 -10.96 -25.99 33.37
C GLY A 10 -11.46 -24.53 33.55
N GLY A 11 -11.55 -24.08 34.80
CA GLY A 11 -12.00 -22.73 35.14
C GLY A 11 -10.94 -21.65 34.82
N MET A 12 -9.66 -21.95 34.96
CA MET A 12 -8.58 -21.02 34.66
C MET A 12 -8.36 -20.82 33.14
N ALA A 13 -8.56 -21.87 32.34
CA ALA A 13 -8.46 -21.79 30.89
C ALA A 13 -9.65 -21.03 30.28
N ALA A 14 -10.85 -21.17 30.85
CA ALA A 14 -12.06 -20.42 30.41
C ALA A 14 -11.98 -18.94 30.81
N ALA A 15 -11.49 -18.62 32.00
CA ALA A 15 -11.33 -17.23 32.45
C ALA A 15 -10.25 -16.47 31.65
N SER A 16 -9.16 -17.12 31.28
CA SER A 16 -8.12 -16.51 30.43
C SER A 16 -8.58 -16.30 28.99
N SER A 17 -9.47 -17.14 28.45
CA SER A 17 -10.03 -16.97 27.11
C SER A 17 -11.08 -15.88 27.05
N VAL A 18 -11.88 -15.66 28.10
CA VAL A 18 -12.87 -14.57 28.19
C VAL A 18 -12.15 -13.22 28.30
N SER A 19 -11.15 -13.12 29.17
CA SER A 19 -10.35 -11.89 29.32
C SER A 19 -9.53 -11.56 28.05
N ALA A 20 -9.10 -12.57 27.30
CA ALA A 20 -8.42 -12.37 26.01
C ALA A 20 -9.37 -11.88 24.90
N MET A 21 -10.66 -12.22 24.95
CA MET A 21 -11.64 -11.73 23.99
C MET A 21 -12.12 -10.30 24.29
N GLU A 22 -12.21 -9.90 25.55
CA GLU A 22 -12.68 -8.56 25.95
C GLU A 22 -11.81 -7.43 25.40
N GLN A 23 -10.52 -7.66 25.18
CA GLN A 23 -9.60 -6.67 24.58
C GLN A 23 -9.89 -6.41 23.09
N PHE A 24 -10.66 -7.26 22.42
CA PHE A 24 -11.05 -7.13 21.02
C PHE A 24 -12.51 -6.69 20.86
N LEU A 25 -13.17 -6.26 21.94
CA LEU A 25 -14.53 -5.76 21.89
C LEU A 25 -14.59 -4.28 22.21
N ASP A 26 -15.23 -3.51 21.34
CA ASP A 26 -15.49 -2.10 21.63
C ASP A 26 -16.55 -1.98 22.75
N PRO A 27 -16.26 -1.27 23.86
CA PRO A 27 -17.23 -1.10 24.93
C PRO A 27 -18.49 -0.33 24.52
N LYS A 28 -18.49 0.39 23.39
CA LYS A 28 -19.64 1.14 22.91
C LYS A 28 -20.70 0.28 22.23
N ASP A 29 -20.30 -0.68 21.41
CA ASP A 29 -21.22 -1.48 20.59
C ASP A 29 -21.07 -2.99 20.79
N GLY A 30 -20.08 -3.43 21.57
CA GLY A 30 -19.79 -4.84 21.81
C GLY A 30 -19.28 -5.61 20.59
N MET A 31 -18.94 -4.91 19.50
CA MET A 31 -18.46 -5.50 18.27
C MET A 31 -16.94 -5.62 18.29
N PHE A 32 -16.40 -6.44 17.37
CA PHE A 32 -14.95 -6.59 17.23
C PHE A 32 -14.27 -5.25 16.92
N ASP A 33 -13.23 -4.92 17.69
CA ASP A 33 -12.42 -3.72 17.54
C ASP A 33 -10.99 -3.99 18.03
N ALA A 34 -10.02 -3.82 17.15
CA ALA A 34 -8.61 -4.02 17.45
C ALA A 34 -7.91 -2.78 18.04
N SER A 35 -8.60 -1.63 18.17
CA SER A 35 -7.98 -0.37 18.61
C SER A 35 -7.24 -0.52 19.93
N LYS A 36 -7.92 -1.09 20.94
CA LYS A 36 -7.34 -1.28 22.27
C LYS A 36 -6.13 -2.20 22.22
N TRP A 37 -6.25 -3.31 21.51
CA TRP A 37 -5.17 -4.26 21.37
C TRP A 37 -3.95 -3.68 20.64
N VAL A 38 -4.18 -2.92 19.56
CA VAL A 38 -3.13 -2.24 18.79
C VAL A 38 -2.44 -1.14 19.62
N LEU A 39 -3.21 -0.34 20.38
CA LEU A 39 -2.71 0.86 21.05
C LEU A 39 -2.20 0.62 22.45
N ASP A 40 -2.78 -0.35 23.19
CA ASP A 40 -2.35 -0.64 24.56
C ASP A 40 -1.15 -1.61 24.61
N ASN A 41 -0.92 -2.39 23.53
CA ASN A 41 0.24 -3.27 23.42
C ASN A 41 1.47 -2.57 22.79
N ALA A 42 1.71 -1.30 23.13
CA ALA A 42 2.85 -0.52 22.63
C ALA A 42 4.25 -1.13 22.92
N VAL A 43 4.32 -2.24 23.65
CA VAL A 43 5.54 -3.02 23.92
C VAL A 43 5.52 -4.41 23.22
N GLY A 44 4.39 -4.77 22.56
CA GLY A 44 4.22 -6.03 21.86
C GLY A 44 4.22 -5.88 20.34
N PHE A 45 4.35 -6.98 19.64
CA PHE A 45 4.15 -7.02 18.20
C PHE A 45 2.73 -7.51 17.87
N MET A 46 2.16 -6.96 16.81
CA MET A 46 0.90 -7.42 16.24
C MET A 46 1.19 -8.31 15.03
N PRO A 47 0.89 -9.62 15.07
CA PRO A 47 0.96 -10.43 13.89
C PRO A 47 -0.22 -10.10 12.96
N VAL A 48 0.07 -9.74 11.73
CA VAL A 48 -0.93 -9.45 10.69
C VAL A 48 -0.75 -10.45 9.57
N PRO A 49 -1.75 -11.27 9.23
CA PRO A 49 -1.70 -12.10 8.05
C PRO A 49 -1.68 -11.24 6.79
N ILE A 50 -0.80 -11.57 5.85
CA ILE A 50 -0.76 -11.00 4.52
C ILE A 50 -1.47 -11.98 3.59
N ILE A 51 -2.43 -11.49 2.81
CA ILE A 51 -3.11 -12.27 1.78
C ILE A 51 -2.89 -11.53 0.46
N ILE A 52 -2.30 -12.22 -0.51
CA ILE A 52 -1.97 -11.69 -1.83
C ILE A 52 -2.95 -12.28 -2.83
N THR A 53 -3.53 -11.40 -3.65
CA THR A 53 -4.51 -11.79 -4.67
C THR A 53 -4.28 -10.99 -5.96
N ASP A 54 -3.08 -10.40 -6.12
CA ASP A 54 -2.74 -9.60 -7.30
C ASP A 54 -2.54 -10.49 -8.52
N PRO A 55 -3.22 -10.22 -9.65
CA PRO A 55 -3.12 -11.04 -10.86
C PRO A 55 -1.70 -11.14 -11.43
N ALA A 56 -0.82 -10.17 -11.18
CA ALA A 56 0.55 -10.19 -11.69
C ALA A 56 1.41 -11.29 -11.05
N VAL A 57 1.14 -11.63 -9.79
CA VAL A 57 1.91 -12.62 -9.03
C VAL A 57 1.09 -13.82 -8.56
N GLY A 58 -0.23 -13.78 -8.78
CA GLY A 58 -1.15 -14.83 -8.38
C GLY A 58 -1.53 -14.80 -6.89
N ALA A 59 -2.18 -15.89 -6.44
CA ALA A 59 -2.58 -16.03 -5.06
C ALA A 59 -1.36 -16.30 -4.16
N GLY A 60 -1.40 -15.75 -2.94
CA GLY A 60 -0.29 -15.95 -2.01
C GLY A 60 -0.63 -15.53 -0.60
N GLY A 61 0.35 -15.66 0.27
CA GLY A 61 0.19 -15.27 1.67
C GLY A 61 1.51 -15.10 2.39
N GLY A 62 1.40 -14.56 3.59
CA GLY A 62 2.54 -14.29 4.44
C GLY A 62 2.12 -13.78 5.81
N ALA A 63 3.05 -13.17 6.50
CA ALA A 63 2.80 -12.52 7.78
C ALA A 63 3.67 -11.28 7.93
N ALA A 64 3.12 -10.27 8.59
CA ALA A 64 3.86 -9.13 9.09
C ALA A 64 3.77 -9.08 10.62
N LEU A 65 4.85 -8.69 11.26
CA LEU A 65 4.91 -8.32 12.66
C LEU A 65 4.99 -6.80 12.76
N LEU A 66 3.96 -6.18 13.30
CA LEU A 66 3.87 -4.72 13.43
C LEU A 66 4.17 -4.32 14.87
N PHE A 67 5.06 -3.36 15.04
CA PHE A 67 5.41 -2.73 16.31
C PHE A 67 4.95 -1.26 16.24
N PHE A 68 4.00 -0.91 17.09
CA PHE A 68 3.50 0.46 17.17
C PHE A 68 4.26 1.26 18.22
N HIS A 69 4.62 2.48 17.87
CA HIS A 69 5.29 3.42 18.74
C HIS A 69 4.44 4.67 18.86
N GLU A 70 3.76 4.80 20.00
CA GLU A 70 2.90 5.96 20.26
C GLU A 70 3.71 7.02 21.00
N SER A 71 3.62 8.30 20.56
CA SER A 71 4.19 9.41 21.32
C SER A 71 3.35 9.66 22.60
N GLU A 72 4.00 10.14 23.67
CA GLU A 72 3.29 10.47 24.92
C GLU A 72 2.14 11.46 24.70
N LYS A 73 2.34 12.45 23.82
CA LYS A 73 1.28 13.40 23.46
C LYS A 73 0.10 12.73 22.77
N ARG A 74 0.36 11.82 21.81
CA ARG A 74 -0.70 11.08 21.15
C ARG A 74 -1.48 10.21 22.12
N LYS A 75 -0.77 9.51 23.02
CA LYS A 75 -1.37 8.70 24.07
C LYS A 75 -2.26 9.55 24.99
N GLN A 76 -1.79 10.71 25.40
CA GLN A 76 -2.52 11.65 26.24
C GLN A 76 -3.82 12.14 25.55
N LEU A 77 -3.74 12.56 24.28
CA LEU A 77 -4.91 12.97 23.50
C LEU A 77 -5.94 11.84 23.34
N ARG A 78 -5.49 10.61 23.17
CA ARG A 78 -6.34 9.42 23.07
C ARG A 78 -7.04 9.10 24.40
N GLU A 79 -6.34 9.24 25.51
CA GLU A 79 -6.87 9.02 26.87
C GLU A 79 -7.88 10.10 27.26
N GLU A 80 -7.63 11.38 26.88
CA GLU A 80 -8.54 12.50 27.12
C GLU A 80 -9.81 12.43 26.26
N ASN A 81 -9.70 11.93 25.02
CA ASN A 81 -10.79 11.87 24.05
C ASN A 81 -10.89 10.46 23.42
N PRO A 82 -11.30 9.44 24.20
CA PRO A 82 -11.32 8.05 23.74
C PRO A 82 -12.34 7.78 22.60
N ASP A 83 -13.21 8.73 22.34
CA ASP A 83 -14.26 8.68 21.34
C ASP A 83 -13.86 9.30 20.01
N GLU A 84 -12.80 10.05 19.99
CA GLU A 84 -12.30 10.76 18.81
C GLU A 84 -11.12 10.04 18.16
N VAL A 85 -10.99 10.18 16.85
CA VAL A 85 -9.80 9.73 16.12
C VAL A 85 -8.69 10.77 16.32
N VAL A 86 -7.57 10.34 16.87
CA VAL A 86 -6.41 11.22 17.03
C VAL A 86 -5.77 11.43 15.66
N GLY A 87 -5.74 12.68 15.18
CA GLY A 87 -5.18 13.05 13.87
C GLY A 87 -3.66 12.86 13.74
N LEU A 88 -2.94 12.64 14.86
CA LEU A 88 -1.51 12.35 14.84
C LEU A 88 -1.28 10.86 14.54
N PRO A 89 -0.57 10.49 13.46
CA PRO A 89 -0.29 9.10 13.17
C PRO A 89 0.69 8.49 14.18
N PRO A 90 0.52 7.20 14.57
CA PRO A 90 1.53 6.49 15.34
C PRO A 90 2.73 6.16 14.45
N SER A 91 3.93 6.06 15.02
CA SER A 91 5.05 5.44 14.32
C SER A 91 4.89 3.92 14.32
N VAL A 92 5.30 3.26 13.22
CA VAL A 92 5.13 1.82 13.03
C VAL A 92 6.41 1.22 12.48
N THR A 93 6.91 0.16 13.12
CA THR A 93 7.94 -0.71 12.54
C THR A 93 7.29 -2.01 12.10
N ALA A 94 7.62 -2.50 10.92
CA ALA A 94 7.12 -3.76 10.39
C ALA A 94 8.28 -4.67 9.95
N VAL A 95 8.15 -5.97 10.20
CA VAL A 95 8.97 -7.01 9.57
C VAL A 95 8.00 -7.98 8.91
N ALA A 96 8.22 -8.31 7.64
CA ALA A 96 7.28 -9.12 6.90
C ALA A 96 7.97 -10.13 5.99
N ALA A 97 7.27 -11.23 5.72
CA ALA A 97 7.61 -12.17 4.67
C ALA A 97 6.33 -12.71 4.02
N ALA A 98 6.37 -12.87 2.70
CA ALA A 98 5.26 -13.39 1.92
C ALA A 98 5.75 -14.14 0.68
N ALA A 99 4.92 -15.07 0.17
CA ALA A 99 5.18 -15.82 -1.06
C ALA A 99 3.87 -16.08 -1.82
N THR A 100 3.97 -16.31 -3.11
CA THR A 100 2.83 -16.53 -4.01
C THR A 100 2.97 -17.83 -4.80
N GLU A 101 1.87 -18.28 -5.41
CA GLU A 101 1.80 -19.54 -6.15
C GLU A 101 2.66 -19.55 -7.40
N ASN A 102 2.95 -18.38 -8.01
CA ASN A 102 3.85 -18.31 -9.17
C ASN A 102 5.34 -18.38 -8.79
N GLY A 103 5.65 -18.56 -7.47
CA GLY A 103 7.01 -18.66 -6.97
C GLY A 103 7.63 -17.33 -6.58
N SER A 104 6.91 -16.20 -6.68
CA SER A 104 7.40 -14.92 -6.17
C SER A 104 7.41 -14.90 -4.64
N TRP A 105 8.38 -14.21 -4.05
CA TRP A 105 8.45 -14.03 -2.61
C TRP A 105 9.15 -12.72 -2.25
N LEU A 106 8.84 -12.22 -1.05
CA LEU A 106 9.40 -10.98 -0.52
C LEU A 106 9.62 -11.14 0.99
N THR A 107 10.73 -10.63 1.50
CA THR A 107 10.94 -10.40 2.93
C THR A 107 11.54 -9.02 3.14
N GLY A 108 11.28 -8.41 4.30
CA GLY A 108 11.84 -7.10 4.56
C GLY A 108 11.41 -6.50 5.88
N ALA A 109 11.98 -5.32 6.13
CA ALA A 109 11.66 -4.47 7.26
C ALA A 109 11.33 -3.07 6.77
N PHE A 110 10.37 -2.43 7.42
CA PHE A 110 9.91 -1.09 7.12
C PHE A 110 9.68 -0.32 8.42
N HIS A 111 9.99 0.97 8.42
CA HIS A 111 9.66 1.88 9.50
C HIS A 111 8.98 3.13 8.96
N PHE A 112 7.83 3.45 9.52
CA PHE A 112 7.18 4.75 9.39
C PHE A 112 7.29 5.48 10.73
N GLY A 113 7.83 6.70 10.72
CA GLY A 113 7.94 7.58 11.88
C GLY A 113 7.22 8.89 11.65
N SER A 114 6.50 9.36 12.67
CA SER A 114 5.95 10.72 12.75
C SER A 114 6.38 11.33 14.05
N TRP A 115 7.09 12.47 13.98
CA TRP A 115 7.68 13.14 15.14
C TRP A 115 7.32 14.61 15.21
N GLN A 116 7.44 15.19 16.41
CA GLN A 116 7.17 16.61 16.68
C GLN A 116 5.79 17.04 16.16
N GLU A 117 4.76 16.29 16.58
CA GLU A 117 3.37 16.58 16.18
C GLU A 117 3.17 16.56 14.67
N ASP A 118 3.73 15.53 14.01
CA ASP A 118 3.68 15.33 12.57
C ASP A 118 4.43 16.43 11.76
N THR A 119 5.40 17.09 12.39
CA THR A 119 6.28 18.04 11.69
C THR A 119 7.26 17.30 10.79
N TRP A 120 7.75 16.14 11.24
CA TRP A 120 8.62 15.27 10.48
C TRP A 120 7.94 13.93 10.24
N ARG A 121 7.90 13.52 9.00
CA ARG A 121 7.54 12.15 8.58
C ARG A 121 8.76 11.48 7.99
N TYR A 122 8.98 10.23 8.36
CA TYR A 122 10.06 9.41 7.86
C TYR A 122 9.52 8.06 7.44
N GLN A 123 10.03 7.53 6.33
CA GLN A 123 9.83 6.16 5.91
C GLN A 123 11.17 5.56 5.54
N GLY A 124 11.47 4.39 6.09
CA GLY A 124 12.69 3.65 5.75
C GLY A 124 12.36 2.20 5.52
N GLY A 125 13.00 1.58 4.53
CA GLY A 125 12.75 0.18 4.20
C GLY A 125 13.96 -0.52 3.64
N LEU A 126 14.03 -1.82 3.93
CA LEU A 126 14.98 -2.76 3.34
C LEU A 126 14.21 -4.03 2.99
N PHE A 127 14.18 -4.39 1.71
CA PHE A 127 13.43 -5.51 1.18
C PHE A 127 14.31 -6.36 0.29
N TYR A 128 14.17 -7.68 0.39
CA TYR A 128 14.80 -8.64 -0.49
C TYR A 128 13.76 -9.62 -1.01
N GLY A 129 13.76 -9.87 -2.31
CA GLY A 129 12.75 -10.73 -2.90
C GLY A 129 13.07 -11.14 -4.33
N SER A 130 12.23 -12.04 -4.83
CA SER A 130 12.26 -12.56 -6.18
C SER A 130 10.83 -12.51 -6.73
N PHE A 131 10.65 -11.93 -7.91
CA PHE A 131 9.36 -11.75 -8.53
C PHE A 131 9.36 -12.34 -9.94
N ASN A 132 8.45 -13.27 -10.19
CA ASN A 132 8.15 -13.80 -11.50
C ASN A 132 7.02 -12.95 -12.11
N LEU A 133 7.34 -12.18 -13.12
CA LEU A 133 6.45 -11.19 -13.72
C LEU A 133 6.38 -11.36 -15.24
N LYS A 134 5.50 -10.58 -15.87
CA LYS A 134 5.39 -10.48 -17.31
C LYS A 134 5.61 -9.04 -17.76
N TYR A 135 6.54 -8.86 -18.67
CA TYR A 135 6.67 -7.66 -19.46
C TYR A 135 5.88 -7.83 -20.75
N TYR A 136 5.22 -6.80 -21.23
CA TYR A 136 4.40 -6.86 -22.44
C TYR A 136 4.94 -5.90 -23.50
N GLU A 137 5.22 -6.48 -24.69
CA GLU A 137 5.45 -5.71 -25.90
C GLU A 137 4.18 -5.77 -26.73
N GLY A 138 3.34 -4.74 -26.68
CA GLY A 138 1.97 -4.80 -27.15
C GLY A 138 1.16 -5.85 -26.41
N ASP A 139 0.68 -6.88 -27.12
CA ASP A 139 -0.06 -8.02 -26.54
C ASP A 139 0.79 -9.26 -26.29
N ILE A 140 2.09 -9.23 -26.59
CA ILE A 140 3.00 -10.37 -26.45
C ILE A 140 3.63 -10.35 -25.05
N PRO A 141 3.36 -11.37 -24.20
CA PRO A 141 3.97 -11.44 -22.88
C PRO A 141 5.37 -12.07 -22.95
N PHE A 142 6.29 -11.49 -22.20
CA PHE A 142 7.63 -12.02 -21.96
C PHE A 142 7.77 -12.33 -20.48
N ASP A 143 7.97 -13.59 -20.14
CA ASP A 143 8.20 -13.99 -18.76
C ASP A 143 9.60 -13.55 -18.34
N PHE A 144 9.69 -12.93 -17.17
CA PHE A 144 10.97 -12.59 -16.56
C PHE A 144 10.90 -12.77 -15.04
N ASN A 145 12.07 -13.04 -14.47
CA ASN A 145 12.28 -13.01 -13.03
C ASN A 145 13.14 -11.80 -12.69
N ILE A 146 12.86 -11.13 -11.57
CA ILE A 146 13.72 -10.12 -10.97
C ILE A 146 13.99 -10.49 -9.52
N ASP A 147 15.27 -10.79 -9.21
CA ASP A 147 15.78 -10.95 -7.86
C ASP A 147 16.45 -9.65 -7.43
N GLY A 148 16.14 -9.14 -6.23
CA GLY A 148 16.74 -7.87 -5.88
C GLY A 148 16.64 -7.49 -4.41
N LEU A 149 17.59 -6.63 -4.01
CA LEU A 149 17.61 -5.94 -2.75
C LEU A 149 17.20 -4.48 -2.98
N TYR A 150 16.12 -4.07 -2.34
CA TYR A 150 15.63 -2.69 -2.39
C TYR A 150 15.82 -2.02 -1.02
N PHE A 151 16.50 -0.88 -1.03
CA PHE A 151 16.68 -0.02 0.13
C PHE A 151 16.11 1.36 -0.16
N MET A 152 15.40 1.95 0.80
CA MET A 152 14.88 3.31 0.69
C MET A 152 14.94 4.08 2.00
N GLN A 153 15.12 5.39 1.89
CA GLN A 153 15.04 6.37 2.97
C GLN A 153 14.29 7.58 2.46
N ASP A 154 13.21 7.94 3.13
CA ASP A 154 12.30 9.02 2.74
C ASP A 154 12.04 9.91 3.96
N ILE A 155 12.13 11.22 3.78
CA ILE A 155 11.90 12.21 4.81
C ILE A 155 11.05 13.36 4.28
N ASP A 156 10.01 13.72 5.04
CA ASP A 156 9.17 14.88 4.78
C ASP A 156 9.21 15.83 5.97
N TYR A 157 9.26 17.11 5.67
CA TYR A 157 9.19 18.21 6.62
C TYR A 157 7.92 19.04 6.38
N ARG A 158 7.09 19.17 7.40
CA ARG A 158 5.90 20.04 7.36
C ARG A 158 6.31 21.50 7.46
N ILE A 159 5.88 22.29 6.49
CA ILE A 159 6.03 23.74 6.55
C ILE A 159 5.14 24.26 7.70
N ALA A 160 5.73 25.01 8.62
CA ALA A 160 5.10 25.41 9.89
C ALA A 160 3.72 26.02 9.70
N GLY A 161 2.74 25.50 10.44
CA GLY A 161 1.35 25.99 10.45
C GLY A 161 0.54 25.70 9.19
N SER A 162 1.00 24.79 8.33
CA SER A 162 0.31 24.44 7.09
C SER A 162 0.18 22.92 6.90
N ASP A 163 -0.59 22.51 5.87
CA ASP A 163 -0.72 21.12 5.43
C ASP A 163 0.28 20.76 4.32
N TRP A 164 1.25 21.63 4.07
CA TRP A 164 2.29 21.41 3.07
C TRP A 164 3.51 20.74 3.67
N PHE A 165 4.03 19.76 2.94
CA PHE A 165 5.29 19.09 3.22
C PHE A 165 6.23 19.23 2.03
N VAL A 166 7.52 19.36 2.32
CA VAL A 166 8.60 19.23 1.36
C VAL A 166 9.46 18.05 1.78
N GLY A 167 9.91 17.26 0.83
CA GLY A 167 10.63 16.04 1.18
C GLY A 167 11.57 15.55 0.10
N ALA A 168 12.40 14.59 0.51
CA ALA A 168 13.29 13.88 -0.38
C ALA A 168 13.34 12.40 -0.01
N LYS A 169 13.49 11.55 -1.04
CA LYS A 169 13.67 10.12 -0.89
C LYS A 169 14.93 9.71 -1.63
N TYR A 170 15.77 8.91 -1.00
CA TYR A 170 16.82 8.14 -1.66
C TYR A 170 16.38 6.69 -1.76
N SER A 171 16.60 6.06 -2.90
CA SER A 171 16.36 4.63 -3.08
C SER A 171 17.41 3.99 -3.96
N ILE A 172 17.68 2.70 -3.70
CA ILE A 172 18.53 1.86 -4.53
C ILE A 172 17.91 0.46 -4.64
N LEU A 173 17.82 -0.03 -5.88
CA LEU A 173 17.50 -1.41 -6.22
C LEU A 173 18.76 -2.04 -6.82
N SER A 174 19.32 -3.04 -6.14
CA SER A 174 20.36 -3.90 -6.71
C SER A 174 19.71 -5.19 -7.14
N SER A 175 19.66 -5.47 -8.44
CA SER A 175 18.85 -6.57 -8.98
C SER A 175 19.55 -7.33 -10.09
N GLN A 176 19.17 -8.61 -10.23
CA GLN A 176 19.39 -9.44 -11.39
C GLN A 176 18.04 -9.75 -12.03
N SER A 177 17.91 -9.45 -13.32
CA SER A 177 16.73 -9.78 -14.11
C SER A 177 17.08 -10.89 -15.08
N THR A 178 16.27 -11.96 -15.08
CA THR A 178 16.43 -13.10 -16.00
C THR A 178 15.21 -13.17 -16.94
N PHE A 179 15.42 -12.99 -18.23
CA PHE A 179 14.38 -13.08 -19.26
C PHE A 179 14.41 -14.46 -19.90
N ASP A 180 13.31 -15.21 -19.80
CA ASP A 180 13.11 -16.47 -20.52
C ASP A 180 12.32 -16.24 -21.81
N ILE A 181 13.05 -16.17 -22.93
CA ILE A 181 12.47 -16.06 -24.27
C ILE A 181 12.40 -17.42 -25.00
N GLY A 182 12.77 -18.50 -24.34
CA GLY A 182 12.73 -19.87 -24.91
C GLY A 182 11.33 -20.32 -25.30
N ASN A 183 10.29 -19.78 -24.65
CA ASN A 183 8.89 -20.03 -25.02
C ASN A 183 8.47 -19.36 -26.33
N ILE A 184 9.18 -18.33 -26.77
CA ILE A 184 8.90 -17.54 -27.98
C ILE A 184 9.85 -18.02 -29.12
N ILE A 185 11.13 -18.20 -28.80
CA ILE A 185 12.17 -18.64 -29.73
C ILE A 185 12.87 -19.85 -29.12
N PRO A 186 12.44 -21.09 -29.49
CA PRO A 186 13.02 -22.32 -28.94
C PRO A 186 14.53 -22.40 -29.15
N GLY A 187 15.27 -22.77 -28.11
CA GLY A 187 16.72 -22.96 -28.15
C GLY A 187 17.57 -21.75 -27.80
N ILE A 188 16.97 -20.61 -27.48
CA ILE A 188 17.68 -19.48 -26.90
C ILE A 188 17.69 -19.65 -25.37
N PRO A 189 18.88 -19.62 -24.72
CA PRO A 189 18.97 -19.67 -23.28
C PRO A 189 18.42 -18.36 -22.65
N PRO A 190 18.02 -18.39 -21.38
CA PRO A 190 17.67 -17.18 -20.64
C PRO A 190 18.77 -16.11 -20.69
N ILE A 191 18.38 -14.85 -20.68
CA ILE A 191 19.26 -13.70 -20.72
C ILE A 191 19.27 -13.06 -19.34
N ASP A 192 20.43 -13.02 -18.70
CA ASP A 192 20.62 -12.37 -17.41
C ASP A 192 21.11 -10.93 -17.58
N TYR A 193 20.58 -10.06 -16.76
CA TYR A 193 20.94 -8.64 -16.72
C TYR A 193 21.05 -8.15 -15.27
N ASP A 194 22.27 -7.87 -14.83
CA ASP A 194 22.56 -7.30 -13.51
C ASP A 194 22.48 -5.78 -13.56
N MET A 195 21.86 -5.16 -12.58
CA MET A 195 21.70 -3.71 -12.55
C MET A 195 21.55 -3.16 -11.13
N ASN A 196 22.18 -2.00 -10.92
CA ASN A 196 21.90 -1.13 -9.81
C ASN A 196 21.12 0.09 -10.32
N ASP A 197 19.96 0.33 -9.75
CA ASP A 197 19.14 1.51 -10.04
C ASP A 197 19.00 2.34 -8.77
N ALA A 198 19.65 3.51 -8.77
CA ALA A 198 19.69 4.38 -7.61
C ALA A 198 19.30 5.81 -7.98
N GLY A 199 18.46 6.42 -7.13
CA GLY A 199 17.95 7.75 -7.40
C GLY A 199 17.57 8.55 -6.16
N VAL A 200 17.36 9.83 -6.40
CA VAL A 200 16.84 10.80 -5.43
C VAL A 200 15.55 11.40 -5.96
N GLU A 201 14.45 11.22 -5.21
CA GLU A 201 13.17 11.90 -5.43
C GLU A 201 13.15 13.20 -4.62
N LEU A 202 12.76 14.29 -5.25
CA LEU A 202 12.36 15.53 -4.61
C LEU A 202 10.85 15.66 -4.72
N LYS A 203 10.18 16.06 -3.62
CA LYS A 203 8.71 16.08 -3.58
C LYS A 203 8.14 17.23 -2.78
N VAL A 204 6.94 17.63 -3.19
CA VAL A 204 6.06 18.54 -2.45
C VAL A 204 4.72 17.84 -2.28
N THR A 205 4.22 17.81 -1.06
CA THR A 205 2.94 17.17 -0.72
C THR A 205 2.05 18.14 0.04
N TYR A 206 0.80 18.24 -0.38
CA TYR A 206 -0.29 18.82 0.41
C TYR A 206 -1.10 17.66 1.02
N ASP A 207 -1.33 17.65 2.34
CA ASP A 207 -2.06 16.57 3.02
C ASP A 207 -2.93 17.14 4.14
N SER A 208 -4.21 17.34 3.84
CA SER A 208 -5.24 17.83 4.76
C SER A 208 -6.25 16.74 5.17
N ARG A 209 -5.93 15.47 4.94
CA ARG A 209 -6.83 14.36 5.29
C ARG A 209 -7.02 14.25 6.79
N ASP A 210 -8.24 13.92 7.21
CA ASP A 210 -8.60 13.67 8.61
C ASP A 210 -7.84 12.48 9.22
N THR A 211 -7.48 11.48 8.43
CA THR A 211 -6.67 10.32 8.81
C THR A 211 -5.90 9.74 7.61
N ILE A 212 -4.77 9.08 7.91
CA ILE A 212 -3.97 8.40 6.88
C ILE A 212 -4.55 7.02 6.48
N PHE A 213 -5.39 6.40 7.34
CA PHE A 213 -5.86 5.01 7.13
C PHE A 213 -7.09 4.93 6.22
N THR A 214 -8.24 5.44 6.66
CA THR A 214 -9.47 5.46 5.86
C THR A 214 -10.09 6.85 5.93
N PRO A 215 -9.62 7.80 5.11
CA PRO A 215 -10.10 9.16 5.14
C PRO A 215 -11.60 9.28 4.87
N ASN A 216 -12.25 10.21 5.58
CA ASN A 216 -13.61 10.65 5.29
C ASN A 216 -13.61 11.98 4.58
N ASP A 217 -12.62 12.81 4.85
CA ASP A 217 -12.51 14.18 4.34
C ASP A 217 -11.07 14.56 4.07
N GLY A 218 -10.86 15.49 3.15
CA GLY A 218 -9.59 16.12 2.86
C GLY A 218 -8.95 15.69 1.55
N LEU A 219 -7.79 16.27 1.30
CA LEU A 219 -7.02 16.13 0.07
C LEU A 219 -5.58 15.73 0.40
N LYS A 220 -5.06 14.73 -0.31
CA LYS A 220 -3.62 14.52 -0.47
C LYS A 220 -3.26 14.75 -1.94
N ALA A 221 -2.34 15.67 -2.21
CA ALA A 221 -1.76 15.88 -3.54
C ALA A 221 -0.24 15.88 -3.43
N LYS A 222 0.43 15.09 -4.25
CA LYS A 222 1.89 14.96 -4.28
C LYS A 222 2.39 15.23 -5.69
N LEU A 223 3.38 16.11 -5.81
CA LEU A 223 4.20 16.29 -7.00
C LEU A 223 5.62 15.87 -6.68
N SER A 224 6.20 15.02 -7.50
CA SER A 224 7.58 14.57 -7.33
C SER A 224 8.32 14.46 -8.66
N VAL A 225 9.65 14.58 -8.55
CA VAL A 225 10.61 14.31 -9.63
C VAL A 225 11.71 13.42 -9.05
N ASP A 226 11.95 12.30 -9.69
CA ASP A 226 13.04 11.36 -9.39
C ASP A 226 14.17 11.56 -10.39
N PHE A 227 15.39 11.58 -9.89
CA PHE A 227 16.65 11.65 -10.67
C PHE A 227 17.45 10.39 -10.40
N HIS A 228 17.56 9.54 -11.40
CA HIS A 228 18.36 8.31 -11.34
C HIS A 228 19.64 8.52 -12.15
N ASN A 229 20.79 8.25 -11.55
CA ASN A 229 22.09 8.32 -12.25
C ASN A 229 23.24 7.72 -11.43
N SER A 230 24.41 7.64 -12.06
CA SER A 230 25.62 7.07 -11.48
C SER A 230 26.15 7.83 -10.27
N ALA A 231 25.87 9.13 -10.11
CA ALA A 231 26.27 9.90 -8.93
C ALA A 231 25.55 9.42 -7.65
N PHE A 232 24.39 8.75 -7.78
CA PHE A 232 23.65 8.16 -6.69
C PHE A 232 23.97 6.67 -6.47
N GLY A 233 24.81 6.06 -7.33
CA GLY A 233 25.20 4.65 -7.28
C GLY A 233 24.42 3.76 -8.26
N GLY A 234 23.71 4.35 -9.24
CA GLY A 234 23.00 3.64 -10.30
C GLY A 234 23.88 3.37 -11.53
N ASP A 235 23.43 2.41 -12.34
CA ASP A 235 24.03 2.06 -13.64
C ASP A 235 23.27 2.69 -14.81
N VAL A 236 22.12 3.34 -14.52
CA VAL A 236 21.22 3.94 -15.52
C VAL A 236 20.92 5.40 -15.21
N ASP A 237 20.79 6.18 -16.27
CA ASP A 237 20.49 7.62 -16.18
C ASP A 237 19.10 7.88 -16.76
N TYR A 238 18.13 8.27 -15.90
CA TYR A 238 16.79 8.66 -16.33
C TYR A 238 16.13 9.57 -15.29
N GLN A 239 15.03 10.18 -15.69
CA GLN A 239 14.20 11.01 -14.83
C GLN A 239 12.76 10.55 -14.87
N LYS A 240 12.07 10.70 -13.73
CA LYS A 240 10.68 10.33 -13.58
C LYS A 240 9.90 11.45 -12.90
N GLY A 241 8.79 11.84 -13.49
CA GLY A 241 7.87 12.83 -12.93
C GLY A 241 6.58 12.15 -12.50
N ARG A 242 6.00 12.57 -11.36
CA ARG A 242 4.69 12.08 -10.92
C ARG A 242 3.86 13.16 -10.26
N PHE A 243 2.61 13.23 -10.66
CA PHE A 243 1.56 13.96 -9.92
C PHE A 243 0.46 12.99 -9.51
N GLN A 244 0.21 12.92 -8.21
CA GLN A 244 -0.82 12.06 -7.64
C GLN A 244 -1.72 12.86 -6.72
N THR A 245 -3.03 12.58 -6.77
CA THR A 245 -4.01 13.22 -5.89
C THR A 245 -5.08 12.24 -5.45
N ASN A 246 -5.47 12.33 -4.17
CA ASN A 246 -6.57 11.59 -3.54
C ASN A 246 -7.41 12.60 -2.78
N TYR A 247 -8.67 12.79 -3.21
CA TYR A 247 -9.63 13.67 -2.57
C TYR A 247 -10.77 12.88 -1.97
N PHE A 248 -11.17 13.21 -0.76
CA PHE A 248 -12.28 12.58 -0.04
C PHE A 248 -13.26 13.66 0.38
N ALA A 249 -14.56 13.43 0.11
CA ALA A 249 -15.63 14.34 0.44
C ALA A 249 -16.79 13.59 1.12
N PRO A 250 -17.16 13.96 2.37
CA PRO A 250 -18.35 13.46 3.02
C PRO A 250 -19.58 14.15 2.41
N LEU A 251 -20.26 13.48 1.48
CA LEU A 251 -21.46 14.02 0.83
C LEU A 251 -22.72 13.88 1.69
N ALA A 252 -22.69 12.92 2.63
CA ALA A 252 -23.69 12.73 3.68
C ALA A 252 -23.01 12.10 4.91
N ASN A 253 -23.74 11.97 6.02
CA ASN A 253 -23.21 11.39 7.26
C ASN A 253 -22.74 9.93 7.10
N ASP A 254 -23.35 9.22 6.15
CA ASP A 254 -23.12 7.81 5.84
C ASP A 254 -22.51 7.58 4.44
N PHE A 255 -22.13 8.67 3.74
CA PHE A 255 -21.66 8.57 2.36
C PHE A 255 -20.41 9.43 2.11
N VAL A 256 -19.32 8.77 1.72
CA VAL A 256 -18.05 9.41 1.35
C VAL A 256 -17.74 9.11 -0.11
N LEU A 257 -17.43 10.15 -0.88
CA LEU A 257 -16.93 10.04 -2.24
C LEU A 257 -15.42 10.26 -2.25
N GLY A 258 -14.68 9.31 -2.80
CA GLY A 258 -13.25 9.41 -3.08
C GLY A 258 -12.98 9.63 -4.55
N LEU A 259 -12.01 10.47 -4.88
CA LEU A 259 -11.50 10.70 -6.23
C LEU A 259 -9.98 10.52 -6.21
N ARG A 260 -9.44 9.78 -7.18
CA ARG A 260 -8.00 9.64 -7.41
C ARG A 260 -7.65 10.11 -8.82
N GLY A 261 -6.55 10.85 -8.92
CA GLY A 261 -5.84 11.13 -10.16
C GLY A 261 -4.37 10.76 -10.03
N ASP A 262 -3.79 10.19 -11.06
CA ASP A 262 -2.36 9.82 -11.09
C ASP A 262 -1.84 10.05 -12.52
N TYR A 263 -0.81 10.84 -12.63
CA TYR A 263 -0.06 11.06 -13.88
C TYR A 263 1.40 10.78 -13.62
N GLN A 264 1.99 9.99 -14.49
CA GLN A 264 3.41 9.66 -14.45
C GLN A 264 4.02 9.82 -15.82
N THR A 265 5.28 10.26 -15.85
CA THR A 265 6.09 10.39 -17.05
C THR A 265 7.51 9.94 -16.76
N VAL A 266 8.20 9.41 -17.75
CA VAL A 266 9.58 8.98 -17.64
C VAL A 266 10.35 9.37 -18.91
N SER A 267 11.66 9.65 -18.77
CA SER A 267 12.52 9.88 -19.93
C SER A 267 12.81 8.56 -20.69
N ASN A 268 13.11 8.66 -21.97
CA ASN A 268 13.26 7.53 -22.91
C ASN A 268 14.35 6.50 -22.56
N ASP A 269 15.32 6.88 -21.72
CA ASP A 269 16.41 5.98 -21.31
C ASP A 269 16.04 5.12 -20.09
N ALA A 270 14.78 5.18 -19.62
CA ALA A 270 14.34 4.44 -18.45
C ALA A 270 14.27 2.94 -18.73
N PRO A 271 14.73 2.11 -17.77
CA PRO A 271 14.61 0.66 -17.92
C PRO A 271 13.14 0.22 -17.88
N TYR A 272 12.84 -0.93 -18.49
CA TYR A 272 11.50 -1.46 -18.68
C TYR A 272 10.64 -1.52 -17.38
N TYR A 273 11.26 -1.81 -16.23
CA TYR A 273 10.55 -1.88 -14.94
C TYR A 273 10.28 -0.49 -14.33
N ALA A 274 10.97 0.57 -14.78
CA ALA A 274 10.74 1.93 -14.31
C ALA A 274 9.64 2.66 -15.10
N ARG A 275 9.23 2.09 -16.25
CA ARG A 275 8.18 2.68 -17.09
C ARG A 275 6.84 2.74 -16.34
N PRO A 276 6.15 3.89 -16.39
CA PRO A 276 4.81 4.03 -15.85
C PRO A 276 3.84 2.99 -16.37
N PHE A 277 2.96 2.47 -15.50
CA PHE A 277 1.90 1.56 -15.89
C PHE A 277 0.58 1.89 -15.20
N ILE A 278 -0.53 1.47 -15.78
CA ILE A 278 -1.87 1.69 -15.24
C ILE A 278 -2.06 0.82 -14.01
N SER A 279 -1.96 1.45 -12.83
CA SER A 279 -2.10 0.80 -11.52
C SER A 279 -3.52 1.01 -10.98
N MET A 280 -4.46 0.16 -11.40
CA MET A 280 -5.85 0.13 -10.93
C MET A 280 -6.25 -1.29 -10.55
N ARG A 281 -7.20 -1.43 -9.60
CA ARG A 281 -7.76 -2.74 -9.22
C ARG A 281 -8.37 -3.43 -10.45
N GLY A 282 -8.03 -4.70 -10.72
CA GLY A 282 -8.47 -5.46 -11.90
C GLY A 282 -7.54 -5.40 -13.10
N ILE A 283 -6.42 -4.67 -12.99
CA ILE A 283 -5.38 -4.63 -14.00
C ILE A 283 -4.08 -5.20 -13.39
N PRO A 284 -3.49 -6.26 -13.98
CA PRO A 284 -2.20 -6.78 -13.52
C PRO A 284 -1.11 -5.71 -13.62
N ALA A 285 -0.17 -5.72 -12.68
CA ALA A 285 0.98 -4.84 -12.73
C ALA A 285 1.74 -5.01 -14.06
N MET A 286 2.24 -3.90 -14.61
CA MET A 286 3.00 -3.83 -15.86
C MET A 286 2.23 -4.25 -17.14
N ARG A 287 0.92 -4.54 -17.08
CA ARG A 287 0.14 -4.99 -18.25
C ARG A 287 0.00 -3.90 -19.32
N TYR A 288 -0.24 -2.67 -18.91
CA TYR A 288 -0.38 -1.50 -19.79
C TYR A 288 0.62 -0.43 -19.36
N GLN A 289 1.75 -0.38 -20.04
CA GLN A 289 2.87 0.51 -19.79
C GLN A 289 3.04 1.52 -20.92
N GLY A 290 3.74 2.62 -20.64
CA GLY A 290 4.16 3.63 -21.59
C GLY A 290 5.18 4.56 -20.97
N ASP A 291 5.70 5.50 -21.72
CA ASP A 291 6.57 6.56 -21.20
C ASP A 291 5.75 7.56 -20.39
N ASP A 292 4.47 7.67 -20.72
CA ASP A 292 3.47 8.43 -19.99
C ASP A 292 2.29 7.55 -19.57
N MET A 293 1.72 7.85 -18.41
CA MET A 293 0.53 7.20 -17.89
C MET A 293 -0.37 8.23 -17.19
N ALA A 294 -1.65 8.20 -17.47
CA ALA A 294 -2.66 8.98 -16.77
C ALA A 294 -3.85 8.10 -16.38
N LEU A 295 -4.34 8.22 -15.15
CA LEU A 295 -5.56 7.55 -14.69
C LEU A 295 -6.40 8.42 -13.78
N VAL A 296 -7.69 8.09 -13.72
CA VAL A 296 -8.64 8.63 -12.75
C VAL A 296 -9.51 7.49 -12.22
N GLU A 297 -9.79 7.51 -10.91
CA GLU A 297 -10.69 6.58 -10.24
C GLU A 297 -11.68 7.33 -9.35
N VAL A 298 -12.87 6.79 -9.24
CA VAL A 298 -13.93 7.23 -8.32
C VAL A 298 -14.29 6.06 -7.44
N GLU A 299 -14.36 6.27 -6.12
CA GLU A 299 -14.82 5.29 -5.15
C GLU A 299 -15.91 5.91 -4.27
N ALA A 300 -17.04 5.23 -4.17
CA ALA A 300 -18.13 5.59 -3.27
C ALA A 300 -18.14 4.61 -2.08
N ARG A 301 -18.12 5.13 -0.86
CA ARG A 301 -18.31 4.37 0.35
C ARG A 301 -19.65 4.75 0.99
N TYR A 302 -20.49 3.75 1.21
CA TYR A 302 -21.76 3.90 1.91
C TYR A 302 -21.73 3.10 3.23
N ASP A 303 -21.84 3.79 4.36
CA ASP A 303 -21.81 3.20 5.69
C ASP A 303 -23.19 2.66 6.05
N LEU A 304 -23.42 1.34 5.88
CA LEU A 304 -24.66 0.64 6.24
C LEU A 304 -24.95 0.68 7.74
N THR A 305 -23.87 0.60 8.53
CA THR A 305 -23.87 0.68 9.98
C THR A 305 -22.58 1.39 10.41
N PRO A 306 -22.41 1.78 11.67
CA PRO A 306 -21.12 2.34 12.13
C PRO A 306 -19.91 1.43 11.85
N ARG A 307 -20.12 0.12 11.67
CA ARG A 307 -19.05 -0.86 11.45
C ARG A 307 -18.92 -1.33 10.01
N TRP A 308 -20.01 -1.46 9.28
CA TRP A 308 -20.04 -2.04 7.94
C TRP A 308 -20.31 -1.01 6.87
N SER A 309 -19.50 -1.03 5.83
CA SER A 309 -19.64 -0.17 4.65
C SER A 309 -19.65 -1.00 3.37
N LEU A 310 -20.43 -0.54 2.40
CA LEU A 310 -20.33 -0.97 1.01
C LEU A 310 -19.41 -0.04 0.24
N ILE A 311 -18.70 -0.61 -0.72
CA ILE A 311 -17.80 0.11 -1.64
C ILE A 311 -18.28 -0.14 -3.06
N GLY A 312 -18.35 0.92 -3.87
CA GLY A 312 -18.48 0.83 -5.32
C GLY A 312 -17.42 1.71 -5.97
N PHE A 313 -16.76 1.25 -7.02
CA PHE A 313 -15.71 2.01 -7.69
C PHE A 313 -15.68 1.78 -9.19
N THR A 314 -15.14 2.77 -9.89
CA THR A 314 -14.83 2.71 -11.32
C THR A 314 -13.62 3.58 -11.62
N GLY A 315 -12.90 3.26 -12.66
CA GLY A 315 -11.74 4.01 -13.09
C GLY A 315 -11.44 3.85 -14.57
N THR A 316 -10.66 4.77 -15.09
CA THR A 316 -10.15 4.72 -16.45
C THR A 316 -8.73 5.24 -16.51
N GLY A 317 -7.90 4.65 -17.36
CA GLY A 317 -6.51 5.05 -17.54
C GLY A 317 -6.04 4.84 -18.96
N LYS A 318 -4.95 5.53 -19.31
CA LYS A 318 -4.21 5.38 -20.56
C LYS A 318 -2.71 5.33 -20.25
N ALA A 319 -2.00 4.50 -21.01
CA ALA A 319 -0.56 4.55 -21.11
C ALA A 319 -0.18 4.71 -22.58
N PHE A 320 0.85 5.48 -22.88
CA PHE A 320 1.27 5.82 -24.25
C PHE A 320 2.76 6.12 -24.28
N ASP A 321 3.39 5.89 -25.42
CA ASP A 321 4.81 6.10 -25.63
C ASP A 321 5.08 7.50 -26.18
N GLU A 322 6.34 7.94 -26.12
CA GLU A 322 6.75 9.21 -26.72
C GLU A 322 6.45 9.20 -28.23
N GLY A 323 5.83 10.29 -28.69
CA GLY A 323 5.41 10.43 -30.07
C GLY A 323 4.00 9.93 -30.35
N ASP A 324 3.38 9.17 -29.45
CA ASP A 324 1.98 8.81 -29.54
C ASP A 324 1.09 9.95 -29.06
N SER A 325 -0.06 10.09 -29.69
CA SER A 325 -1.05 11.04 -29.22
C SER A 325 -1.86 10.45 -28.05
N PHE A 326 -2.09 11.23 -27.00
CA PHE A 326 -3.02 10.84 -25.93
C PHE A 326 -4.40 10.46 -26.48
N SER A 327 -4.84 11.04 -27.62
CA SER A 327 -6.12 10.68 -28.25
C SER A 327 -6.13 9.26 -28.79
N ASP A 328 -5.00 8.74 -29.26
CA ASP A 328 -4.89 7.45 -29.96
C ASP A 328 -4.69 6.28 -28.98
N ALA A 329 -4.17 6.56 -27.77
CA ALA A 329 -4.03 5.55 -26.72
C ALA A 329 -5.39 4.99 -26.29
N ARG A 330 -5.45 3.67 -26.06
CA ARG A 330 -6.69 2.98 -25.68
C ARG A 330 -7.02 3.21 -24.21
N TYR A 331 -8.30 3.45 -23.92
CA TYR A 331 -8.81 3.48 -22.56
C TYR A 331 -8.85 2.09 -21.95
N GLN A 332 -8.29 1.97 -20.75
CA GLN A 332 -8.42 0.79 -19.91
C GLN A 332 -9.38 1.13 -18.76
N ASN A 333 -10.52 0.45 -18.75
CA ASN A 333 -11.59 0.75 -17.79
C ASN A 333 -11.70 -0.37 -16.76
N VAL A 334 -12.00 0.02 -15.53
CA VAL A 334 -12.25 -0.90 -14.43
C VAL A 334 -13.56 -0.54 -13.74
N VAL A 335 -14.22 -1.55 -13.19
CA VAL A 335 -15.40 -1.39 -12.33
C VAL A 335 -15.38 -2.46 -11.26
N GLY A 336 -15.87 -2.12 -10.08
CA GLY A 336 -15.89 -3.09 -9.01
C GLY A 336 -16.69 -2.63 -7.81
N GLY A 337 -16.68 -3.47 -6.81
CA GLY A 337 -17.34 -3.22 -5.54
C GLY A 337 -16.81 -4.13 -4.45
N GLY A 338 -17.20 -3.83 -3.24
CA GLY A 338 -16.73 -4.59 -2.09
C GLY A 338 -17.42 -4.17 -0.80
N PHE A 339 -16.84 -4.60 0.30
CA PHE A 339 -17.31 -4.21 1.62
C PHE A 339 -16.12 -3.92 2.54
N ARG A 340 -16.36 -3.14 3.58
CA ARG A 340 -15.38 -2.84 4.63
C ARG A 340 -16.01 -3.06 5.99
N TYR A 341 -15.19 -3.49 6.94
CA TYR A 341 -15.47 -3.52 8.35
C TYR A 341 -14.51 -2.58 9.09
N LEU A 342 -15.01 -1.75 10.01
CA LEU A 342 -14.19 -0.85 10.83
C LEU A 342 -13.48 -1.69 11.91
N VAL A 343 -12.25 -2.11 11.62
CA VAL A 343 -11.49 -3.04 12.47
C VAL A 343 -10.81 -2.35 13.66
N ALA A 344 -10.56 -1.02 13.56
CA ALA A 344 -10.01 -0.23 14.65
C ALA A 344 -10.59 1.19 14.61
N ARG A 345 -11.57 1.45 15.47
CA ARG A 345 -12.36 2.70 15.48
C ARG A 345 -11.48 3.91 15.80
N GLN A 346 -10.60 3.81 16.81
CA GLN A 346 -9.74 4.92 17.23
C GLN A 346 -8.66 5.28 16.19
N LEU A 347 -8.43 4.42 15.21
CA LEU A 347 -7.55 4.66 14.07
C LEU A 347 -8.32 5.00 12.78
N ASN A 348 -9.65 4.94 12.82
CA ASN A 348 -10.50 4.95 11.63
C ASN A 348 -10.00 3.97 10.55
N MET A 349 -9.58 2.78 10.97
CA MET A 349 -9.00 1.78 10.09
C MET A 349 -10.05 0.74 9.70
N ARG A 350 -10.33 0.63 8.42
CA ARG A 350 -11.25 -0.35 7.84
C ARG A 350 -10.47 -1.43 7.12
N ALA A 351 -10.99 -2.66 7.11
CA ALA A 351 -10.49 -3.76 6.30
C ALA A 351 -11.65 -4.47 5.60
N GLY A 352 -11.39 -5.05 4.45
CA GLY A 352 -12.44 -5.74 3.69
C GLY A 352 -11.96 -6.37 2.41
N VAL A 353 -12.91 -6.65 1.53
CA VAL A 353 -12.68 -7.34 0.26
C VAL A 353 -13.27 -6.54 -0.88
N ASP A 354 -12.53 -6.43 -1.98
CA ASP A 354 -12.97 -5.88 -3.25
C ASP A 354 -12.96 -6.95 -4.33
N VAL A 355 -13.92 -6.84 -5.24
CA VAL A 355 -13.95 -7.58 -6.50
C VAL A 355 -13.94 -6.56 -7.62
N ALA A 356 -12.99 -6.68 -8.52
CA ALA A 356 -12.79 -5.78 -9.64
C ALA A 356 -12.87 -6.53 -10.96
N LYS A 357 -13.51 -5.93 -11.96
CA LYS A 357 -13.44 -6.36 -13.36
C LYS A 357 -12.58 -5.36 -14.11
N GLY A 358 -11.41 -5.84 -14.55
CA GLY A 358 -10.54 -5.14 -15.50
C GLY A 358 -10.91 -5.45 -16.94
N PRO A 359 -10.13 -4.95 -17.91
CA PRO A 359 -10.34 -5.22 -19.33
C PRO A 359 -10.31 -6.72 -19.68
N GLU A 360 -9.45 -7.50 -19.04
CA GLU A 360 -9.19 -8.89 -19.37
C GLU A 360 -9.85 -9.85 -18.37
N GLU A 361 -9.69 -9.61 -17.06
CA GLU A 361 -10.04 -10.59 -16.03
C GLU A 361 -10.73 -9.98 -14.80
N TRP A 362 -11.18 -10.85 -13.90
CA TRP A 362 -11.64 -10.51 -12.57
C TRP A 362 -10.51 -10.66 -11.57
N ALA A 363 -10.44 -9.71 -10.64
CA ALA A 363 -9.47 -9.75 -9.56
C ALA A 363 -10.15 -9.54 -8.21
N TYR A 364 -9.54 -10.10 -7.16
CA TYR A 364 -10.02 -10.02 -5.78
C TYR A 364 -8.93 -9.39 -4.94
N TYR A 365 -9.29 -8.48 -4.05
CA TYR A 365 -8.33 -7.78 -3.20
C TYR A 365 -8.78 -7.80 -1.75
N ILE A 366 -7.84 -8.03 -0.84
CA ILE A 366 -8.02 -7.73 0.57
C ILE A 366 -7.42 -6.35 0.81
N THR A 367 -8.26 -5.43 1.27
CA THR A 367 -7.88 -4.04 1.47
C THR A 367 -7.91 -3.72 2.96
N VAL A 368 -6.84 -3.08 3.45
CA VAL A 368 -6.75 -2.51 4.79
C VAL A 368 -6.52 -1.01 4.64
N GLY A 369 -7.34 -0.19 5.29
CA GLY A 369 -7.37 1.24 5.04
C GLY A 369 -8.16 1.61 3.77
N HIS A 370 -7.71 2.65 3.05
CA HIS A 370 -8.27 2.99 1.73
C HIS A 370 -7.49 2.33 0.60
N ALA A 371 -8.11 2.17 -0.56
CA ALA A 371 -7.55 1.41 -1.68
C ALA A 371 -6.35 2.08 -2.37
N TRP A 372 -6.11 3.36 -2.13
CA TRP A 372 -5.08 4.17 -2.81
C TRP A 372 -3.93 4.55 -1.87
N GLN A 373 -3.56 3.65 -0.96
CA GLN A 373 -2.40 3.84 -0.09
C GLN A 373 -1.12 3.76 -0.93
N LEU A 374 -0.34 4.81 -0.89
CA LEU A 374 1.07 4.87 -1.29
C LEU A 374 1.83 5.71 -0.29
#